data_5d371bc40cd5344135325587291f013a
#
_entry.id   5d371bc40cd5344135325587291f013a
#
_cell.length_a   1.000
_cell.length_b   1.000
_cell.length_c   1.000
_cell.angle_alpha   90.00
_cell.angle_beta   90.00
_cell.angle_gamma   90.00
#
_symmetry.space_group_name_H-M   'P 1'
#
loop_
_entity.id
_entity.type
_entity.pdbx_description
1 polymer ?
#
loop_
_entity_poly.entity_id
_entity_poly.type
_entity_poly.pdbx_seq_one_letter_code
_entity_poly.pdbx_strand_id
1 'polypeptide(L)'
;MADDVNGPTPPPEDDLARSVEALLSELVEHQERRLVALGQRLHPALSRDDMHNFDDVPALAGDPPFVYEDGHYAGLLAAQAALRSLLRRREGFGAA
;
A
#
# COMPACT_ATOMS: atom_id res chain seq x y z
N MET A 1 11.09 4.92 34.08
CA MET A 1 10.53 5.35 34.04
C MET A 1 10.17 6.65 33.80
N ALA A 2 10.90 7.36 33.50
CA ALA A 2 10.65 8.75 33.32
C ALA A 2 9.73 9.11 32.20
N ASP A 3 9.68 8.29 31.21
CA ASP A 3 8.82 8.56 30.08
C ASP A 3 7.37 8.56 30.41
N ASP A 4 7.00 7.94 31.50
CA ASP A 4 5.59 7.91 31.87
C ASP A 4 5.05 9.23 32.29
N VAL A 5 5.91 10.12 32.72
CA VAL A 5 5.44 11.38 33.28
C VAL A 5 5.14 12.41 32.21
N ASN A 6 5.41 12.10 30.98
CA ASN A 6 5.28 13.07 29.91
C ASN A 6 3.90 13.07 29.26
N GLY A 7 2.91 12.59 29.98
CA GLY A 7 1.55 12.61 29.49
C GLY A 7 1.04 11.23 29.14
N PRO A 8 -0.20 11.15 28.68
CA PRO A 8 -0.81 9.87 28.41
C PRO A 8 -0.12 9.14 27.25
N THR A 9 0.11 7.86 27.45
CA THR A 9 0.66 7.00 26.41
C THR A 9 -0.50 6.37 25.66
N PRO A 10 -0.44 6.33 24.32
CA PRO A 10 -1.49 5.66 23.56
C PRO A 10 -1.60 4.19 23.96
N PRO A 11 -2.80 3.61 23.90
CA PRO A 11 -2.96 2.19 24.15
C PRO A 11 -2.11 1.37 23.20
N PRO A 12 -1.57 0.22 23.64
CA PRO A 12 -0.75 -0.62 22.76
C PRO A 12 -1.44 -1.03 21.46
N GLU A 13 -2.76 -1.21 21.50
CA GLU A 13 -3.52 -1.57 20.31
C GLU A 13 -3.45 -0.47 19.25
N ASP A 14 -3.50 0.80 19.68
CA ASP A 14 -3.43 1.92 18.75
C ASP A 14 -2.04 2.04 18.14
N ASP A 15 -1.00 1.78 18.94
CA ASP A 15 0.36 1.78 18.43
C ASP A 15 0.58 0.65 17.42
N LEU A 16 0.05 -0.52 17.70
CA LEU A 16 0.14 -1.63 16.78
C LEU A 16 -0.61 -1.33 15.49
N ALA A 17 -1.81 -0.77 15.59
CA ALA A 17 -2.60 -0.42 14.42
C ALA A 17 -1.85 0.56 13.52
N ARG A 18 -1.24 1.58 14.11
CA ARG A 18 -0.46 2.55 13.36
C ARG A 18 0.77 1.92 12.71
N SER A 19 1.43 1.02 13.44
CA SER A 19 2.61 0.32 12.91
C SER A 19 2.25 -0.56 11.74
N VAL A 20 1.14 -1.27 11.82
CA VAL A 20 0.68 -2.14 10.74
C VAL A 20 0.30 -1.29 9.51
N GLU A 21 -0.40 -0.18 9.74
CA GLU A 21 -0.79 0.69 8.62
C GLU A 21 0.45 1.29 7.95
N ALA A 22 1.43 1.71 8.72
CA ALA A 22 2.67 2.25 8.18
C ALA A 22 3.42 1.19 7.37
N LEU A 23 3.46 -0.04 7.88
CA LEU A 23 4.12 -1.13 7.17
C LEU A 23 3.44 -1.42 5.83
N LEU A 24 2.11 -1.46 5.82
CA LEU A 24 1.38 -1.66 4.57
C LEU A 24 1.64 -0.54 3.57
N SER A 25 1.70 0.71 4.03
CA SER A 25 2.01 1.83 3.15
C SER A 25 3.40 1.68 2.53
N GLU A 26 4.38 1.24 3.32
CA GLU A 26 5.73 0.99 2.81
C GLU A 26 5.74 -0.14 1.77
N LEU A 27 4.98 -1.19 2.03
CA LEU A 27 4.89 -2.32 1.09
C LEU A 27 4.24 -1.90 -0.23
N VAL A 28 3.19 -1.08 -0.16
CA VAL A 28 2.52 -0.55 -1.34
C VAL A 28 3.49 0.30 -2.16
N GLU A 29 4.20 1.21 -1.51
CA GLU A 29 5.15 2.09 -2.19
C GLU A 29 6.31 1.30 -2.80
N HIS A 30 6.81 0.30 -2.07
CA HIS A 30 7.87 -0.53 -2.58
C HIS A 30 7.43 -1.30 -3.82
N GLN A 31 6.24 -1.87 -3.78
CA GLN A 31 5.71 -2.64 -4.90
C GLN A 31 5.42 -1.75 -6.10
N GLU A 32 4.94 -0.53 -5.86
CA GLU A 32 4.75 0.43 -6.95
C GLU A 32 6.05 0.75 -7.65
N ARG A 33 7.11 0.98 -6.88
CA ARG A 33 8.43 1.26 -7.47
C ARG A 33 8.93 0.08 -8.30
N ARG A 34 8.70 -1.15 -7.81
CA ARG A 34 9.08 -2.35 -8.57
C ARG A 34 8.31 -2.43 -9.89
N LEU A 35 7.02 -2.16 -9.83
CA LEU A 35 6.15 -2.22 -10.99
C LEU A 35 6.58 -1.20 -12.05
N VAL A 36 6.83 0.04 -11.62
CA VAL A 36 7.28 1.11 -12.52
C VAL A 36 8.64 0.76 -13.11
N ALA A 37 9.56 0.27 -12.30
CA ALA A 37 10.88 -0.11 -12.78
C ALA A 37 10.82 -1.23 -13.81
N LEU A 38 9.97 -2.21 -13.58
CA LEU A 38 9.78 -3.30 -14.54
C LEU A 38 9.19 -2.79 -15.85
N GLY A 39 8.14 -1.96 -15.77
CA GLY A 39 7.53 -1.39 -16.96
C GLY A 39 8.50 -0.56 -17.77
N GLN A 40 9.34 0.23 -17.10
CA GLN A 40 10.33 1.06 -17.78
C GLN A 40 11.46 0.25 -18.41
N ARG A 41 11.79 -0.91 -17.85
CA ARG A 41 12.75 -1.82 -18.50
C ARG A 41 12.17 -2.39 -19.80
N LEU A 42 10.87 -2.68 -19.79
CA LEU A 42 10.19 -3.19 -20.98
C LEU A 42 9.99 -2.10 -22.02
N HIS A 43 9.63 -0.91 -21.56
CA HIS A 43 9.35 0.22 -22.42
C HIS A 43 9.80 1.51 -21.74
N PRO A 44 11.04 1.95 -21.98
CA PRO A 44 11.60 3.12 -21.28
C PRO A 44 10.82 4.42 -21.45
N ALA A 45 10.03 4.55 -22.50
CA ALA A 45 9.28 5.79 -22.76
C ALA A 45 7.98 5.88 -21.96
N LEU A 46 7.55 4.80 -21.31
CA LEU A 46 6.29 4.79 -20.58
C LEU A 46 6.42 5.50 -19.24
N SER A 47 5.36 6.20 -18.85
CA SER A 47 5.30 6.92 -17.59
C SER A 47 4.69 6.04 -16.50
N ARG A 48 4.73 6.55 -15.27
CA ARG A 48 4.05 5.92 -14.15
C ARG A 48 2.55 5.76 -14.41
N ASP A 49 1.93 6.78 -15.01
CA ASP A 49 0.50 6.73 -15.30
C ASP A 49 0.19 5.62 -16.30
N ASP A 50 1.07 5.41 -17.28
CA ASP A 50 0.90 4.30 -18.22
C ASP A 50 0.92 2.95 -17.53
N MET A 51 1.75 2.79 -16.48
CA MET A 51 1.79 1.55 -15.73
C MET A 51 0.48 1.28 -15.00
N HIS A 52 -0.15 2.34 -14.49
CA HIS A 52 -1.43 2.20 -13.78
C HIS A 52 -2.61 2.02 -14.72
N ASN A 53 -2.41 2.30 -16.01
CA ASN A 53 -3.42 2.08 -17.05
C ASN A 53 -2.93 1.05 -18.06
N PHE A 54 -2.26 0.02 -17.56
CA PHE A 54 -1.54 -0.91 -18.43
C PHE A 54 -2.44 -1.67 -19.40
N ASP A 55 -3.74 -1.77 -19.10
CA ASP A 55 -4.69 -2.41 -20.02
C ASP A 55 -4.74 -1.71 -21.37
N ASP A 56 -4.44 -0.41 -21.39
CA ASP A 56 -4.41 0.39 -22.60
C ASP A 56 -3.05 0.34 -23.29
N VAL A 57 -2.09 -0.39 -22.73
CA VAL A 57 -0.74 -0.52 -23.27
C VAL A 57 -0.51 -1.99 -23.60
N PRO A 58 -0.71 -2.40 -24.87
CA PRO A 58 -0.64 -3.83 -25.21
C PRO A 58 0.65 -4.52 -24.81
N ALA A 59 1.77 -3.81 -24.87
CA ALA A 59 3.05 -4.39 -24.51
C ALA A 59 3.13 -4.77 -23.04
N LEU A 60 2.45 -4.02 -22.15
CA LEU A 60 2.40 -4.34 -20.73
C LEU A 60 1.32 -5.37 -20.45
N ALA A 61 0.14 -5.18 -21.05
CA ALA A 61 -1.00 -6.07 -20.83
C ALA A 61 -0.68 -7.50 -21.27
N GLY A 62 0.19 -7.66 -22.27
CA GLY A 62 0.59 -8.96 -22.75
C GLY A 62 1.86 -9.51 -22.12
N ASP A 63 2.42 -8.85 -21.11
CA ASP A 63 3.66 -9.28 -20.46
C ASP A 63 3.35 -10.01 -19.15
N PRO A 64 3.52 -11.34 -19.08
CA PRO A 64 3.13 -12.06 -17.86
C PRO A 64 3.84 -11.59 -16.59
N PRO A 65 5.15 -11.32 -16.57
CA PRO A 65 5.78 -10.79 -15.37
C PRO A 65 5.18 -9.45 -14.92
N PHE A 66 4.87 -8.56 -15.86
CA PHE A 66 4.26 -7.28 -15.49
C PHE A 66 2.88 -7.48 -14.90
N VAL A 67 2.05 -8.30 -15.51
CA VAL A 67 0.69 -8.58 -15.04
C VAL A 67 0.74 -9.21 -13.65
N TYR A 68 1.70 -10.12 -13.40
CA TYR A 68 1.86 -10.71 -12.08
C TYR A 68 2.18 -9.66 -11.02
N GLU A 69 3.14 -8.77 -11.31
CA GLU A 69 3.53 -7.74 -10.34
C GLU A 69 2.42 -6.72 -10.14
N ASP A 70 1.64 -6.43 -11.17
CA ASP A 70 0.47 -5.56 -11.03
C ASP A 70 -0.58 -6.20 -10.13
N GLY A 71 -0.81 -7.50 -10.26
CA GLY A 71 -1.72 -8.22 -9.37
C GLY A 71 -1.26 -8.16 -7.93
N HIS A 72 0.04 -8.28 -7.68
CA HIS A 72 0.61 -8.15 -6.35
C HIS A 72 0.34 -6.75 -5.79
N TYR A 73 0.56 -5.72 -6.59
CA TYR A 73 0.28 -4.34 -6.21
C TYR A 73 -1.20 -4.15 -5.88
N ALA A 74 -2.08 -4.64 -6.73
CA ALA A 74 -3.52 -4.55 -6.49
C ALA A 74 -3.94 -5.25 -5.20
N GLY A 75 -3.33 -6.40 -4.91
CA GLY A 75 -3.60 -7.12 -3.67
C GLY A 75 -3.18 -6.34 -2.43
N LEU A 76 -2.02 -5.69 -2.49
CA LEU A 76 -1.56 -4.85 -1.38
C LEU A 76 -2.47 -3.65 -1.17
N LEU A 77 -2.93 -3.02 -2.25
CA LEU A 77 -3.89 -1.91 -2.16
C LEU A 77 -5.21 -2.37 -1.53
N ALA A 78 -5.69 -3.55 -1.91
CA ALA A 78 -6.91 -4.10 -1.34
C ALA A 78 -6.75 -4.36 0.15
N ALA A 79 -5.62 -4.91 0.56
CA ALA A 79 -5.35 -5.15 1.98
C ALA A 79 -5.28 -3.83 2.76
N GLN A 80 -4.63 -2.82 2.19
CA GLN A 80 -4.53 -1.50 2.82
C GLN A 80 -5.91 -0.88 2.99
N ALA A 81 -6.76 -0.95 1.97
CA ALA A 81 -8.11 -0.42 2.04
C ALA A 81 -8.94 -1.14 3.10
N ALA A 82 -8.81 -2.47 3.18
CA ALA A 82 -9.52 -3.27 4.16
C ALA A 82 -9.10 -2.91 5.58
N LEU A 83 -7.79 -2.74 5.80
CA LEU A 83 -7.28 -2.34 7.12
C LEU A 83 -7.81 -0.97 7.51
N ARG A 84 -7.75 0.00 6.60
CA ARG A 84 -8.25 1.35 6.88
C ARG A 84 -9.73 1.35 7.20
N SER A 85 -10.49 0.52 6.50
CA SER A 85 -11.91 0.36 6.80
C SER A 85 -12.13 -0.20 8.20
N LEU A 86 -11.35 -1.21 8.56
CA LEU A 86 -11.44 -1.78 9.91
C LEU A 86 -11.12 -0.76 10.99
N LEU A 87 -10.06 0.01 10.79
CA LEU A 87 -9.66 1.03 11.77
C LEU A 87 -10.71 2.11 11.93
N ARG A 88 -11.35 2.53 10.84
CA ARG A 88 -12.44 3.50 10.91
C ARG A 88 -13.64 2.96 11.68
N ARG A 89 -13.96 1.68 11.49
CA ARG A 89 -15.06 1.05 12.23
C ARG A 89 -14.76 0.99 13.72
N ARG A 90 -13.51 0.69 14.08
CA ARG A 90 -13.10 0.69 15.49
C ARG A 90 -13.23 2.07 16.11
N GLU A 91 -12.82 3.10 15.38
CA GLU A 91 -12.93 4.48 15.88
C GLU A 91 -14.39 4.85 16.08
N GLY A 92 -15.26 4.47 15.16
CA GLY A 92 -16.68 4.72 15.29
C GLY A 92 -17.27 4.06 16.52
N PHE A 93 -16.91 2.82 16.79
CA PHE A 93 -17.35 2.14 18.01
C PHE A 93 -16.79 2.79 19.26
N GLY A 94 -15.51 3.18 19.22
CA GLY A 94 -14.90 3.83 20.34
C GLY A 94 -15.48 5.19 20.65
N ALA A 95 -15.98 5.87 19.64
CA ALA A 95 -16.60 7.19 19.82
C ALA A 95 -18.00 7.09 20.43
N ALA A 96 -18.62 5.95 20.30
CA ALA A 96 -19.94 5.77 20.88
C ALA A 96 -19.85 5.51 22.38
#